data_504672241a03fab2da8e2e13dbffe3f4
#
_entry.id   504672241a03fab2da8e2e13dbffe3f4
#
_cell.length_a   1.000
_cell.length_b   1.000
_cell.length_c   1.000
_cell.angle_alpha   90.00
_cell.angle_beta   90.00
_cell.angle_gamma   90.00
#
_symmetry.space_group_name_H-M   'P 1'
#
loop_
_entity.id
_entity.type
_entity.pdbx_description
1 polymer ?
#
loop_
_entity_poly.entity_id
_entity_poly.type
_entity_poly.pdbx_seq_one_letter_code
_entity_poly.pdbx_strand_id
1 'polypeptide(L)'
;NILCITQRERAGQRRGVPILAPVLPTLKQMGRYTEAELAAAIVSSSATLFIQRDAETNQAPFGEEPQDKAADPNTPPDELAINLGPAAVFDLAPGEKANLIDPKHPTTTYDGFMSAMSNQVATGIEVPSEVLYKKFSSNYSASRGSLNEFWRTCGVMRDSFADDFCQPTYE
;
A
#
# COMPACT_ATOMS: atom_id res chain seq x y z
N ASN A 1 37.82 25.33 2.23
CA ASN A 1 37.98 23.94 1.77
C ASN A 1 36.63 23.21 1.90
N ILE A 2 36.21 22.56 0.85
CA ILE A 2 34.97 21.75 0.85
C ILE A 2 35.41 20.31 0.71
N LEU A 3 35.11 19.47 1.70
CA LEU A 3 35.31 18.03 1.67
C LEU A 3 34.05 17.39 1.08
N CYS A 4 34.18 16.66 -0.02
CA CYS A 4 33.07 15.99 -0.68
C CYS A 4 33.27 14.48 -0.61
N ILE A 5 32.50 13.82 0.25
CA ILE A 5 32.56 12.37 0.43
C ILE A 5 31.53 11.74 -0.49
N THR A 6 31.99 10.89 -1.42
CA THR A 6 31.10 10.22 -2.37
C THR A 6 31.59 8.82 -2.63
N GLN A 7 30.69 7.85 -2.53
CA GLN A 7 30.98 6.49 -2.96
C GLN A 7 30.97 6.46 -4.51
N ARG A 8 32.10 6.13 -5.11
CA ARG A 8 32.31 6.09 -6.56
C ARG A 8 32.40 4.66 -7.03
N GLU A 9 31.51 4.28 -7.91
CA GLU A 9 31.47 2.93 -8.51
C GLU A 9 32.24 2.84 -9.84
N ARG A 10 32.46 4.01 -10.50
CA ARG A 10 33.10 4.08 -11.83
C ARG A 10 34.18 5.15 -11.88
N ALA A 11 35.22 4.89 -12.65
CA ALA A 11 36.23 5.90 -12.96
C ALA A 11 35.57 7.10 -13.67
N GLY A 12 35.90 8.33 -13.24
CA GLY A 12 35.34 9.57 -13.79
C GLY A 12 33.96 9.98 -13.23
N GLN A 13 33.38 9.24 -12.32
CA GLN A 13 32.13 9.60 -11.66
C GLN A 13 32.33 10.84 -10.75
N ARG A 14 31.56 11.90 -10.99
CA ARG A 14 31.65 13.15 -10.23
C ARG A 14 30.69 13.21 -9.05
N ARG A 15 29.62 12.42 -9.06
CA ARG A 15 28.60 12.37 -7.99
C ARG A 15 28.39 10.91 -7.58
N GLY A 16 28.21 10.68 -6.28
CA GLY A 16 27.84 9.39 -5.75
C GLY A 16 26.42 8.99 -6.16
N VAL A 17 26.15 7.69 -6.18
CA VAL A 17 24.79 7.16 -6.34
C VAL A 17 24.18 6.99 -4.96
N PRO A 18 22.95 7.46 -4.70
CA PRO A 18 22.29 7.21 -3.43
C PRO A 18 22.09 5.70 -3.18
N ILE A 19 22.34 5.22 -1.98
CA ILE A 19 22.17 3.82 -1.59
C ILE A 19 20.73 3.33 -1.88
N LEU A 20 19.74 4.20 -1.76
CA LEU A 20 18.34 3.88 -2.02
C LEU A 20 17.95 3.88 -3.50
N ALA A 21 18.82 4.33 -4.42
CA ALA A 21 18.49 4.44 -5.84
C ALA A 21 17.92 3.15 -6.46
N PRO A 22 18.50 1.96 -6.25
CA PRO A 22 17.99 0.72 -6.82
C PRO A 22 16.63 0.29 -6.25
N VAL A 23 16.28 0.71 -5.03
CA VAL A 23 15.05 0.28 -4.35
C VAL A 23 13.91 1.29 -4.41
N LEU A 24 14.15 2.52 -4.86
CA LEU A 24 13.12 3.56 -4.98
C LEU A 24 11.89 3.14 -5.79
N PRO A 25 12.02 2.45 -6.94
CA PRO A 25 10.85 1.97 -7.68
C PRO A 25 10.01 0.97 -6.87
N THR A 26 10.67 0.05 -6.16
CA THR A 26 10.01 -0.96 -5.32
C THR A 26 9.28 -0.30 -4.14
N LEU A 27 9.92 0.66 -3.46
CA LEU A 27 9.28 1.42 -2.37
C LEU A 27 8.06 2.19 -2.85
N LYS A 28 8.12 2.80 -4.04
CA LYS A 28 6.98 3.48 -4.65
C LYS A 28 5.83 2.53 -4.96
N GLN A 29 6.14 1.33 -5.46
CA GLN A 29 5.12 0.30 -5.73
C GLN A 29 4.47 -0.20 -4.44
N MET A 30 5.26 -0.43 -3.38
CA MET A 30 4.74 -0.80 -2.07
C MET A 30 3.75 0.25 -1.53
N GLY A 31 4.10 1.53 -1.58
CA GLY A 31 3.21 2.61 -1.17
C GLY A 31 1.90 2.60 -1.95
N ARG A 32 1.97 2.52 -3.28
CA ARG A 32 0.77 2.46 -4.13
C ARG A 32 -0.12 1.25 -3.86
N TYR A 33 0.48 0.10 -3.61
CA TYR A 33 -0.28 -1.11 -3.28
C TYR A 33 -0.97 -0.98 -1.93
N THR A 34 -0.28 -0.45 -0.92
CA THR A 34 -0.86 -0.19 0.40
C THR A 34 -2.03 0.80 0.32
N GLU A 35 -1.89 1.89 -0.44
CA GLU A 35 -2.97 2.85 -0.66
C GLU A 35 -4.18 2.21 -1.36
N ALA A 36 -3.93 1.38 -2.39
CA ALA A 36 -5.00 0.68 -3.11
C ALA A 36 -5.73 -0.32 -2.22
N GLU A 37 -5.01 -1.07 -1.40
CA GLU A 37 -5.59 -2.05 -0.48
C GLU A 37 -6.41 -1.36 0.63
N LEU A 38 -5.92 -0.24 1.14
CA LEU A 38 -6.64 0.58 2.11
C LEU A 38 -7.93 1.15 1.50
N ALA A 39 -7.86 1.68 0.27
CA ALA A 39 -9.05 2.16 -0.44
C ALA A 39 -10.07 1.04 -0.68
N ALA A 40 -9.61 -0.14 -1.08
CA ALA A 40 -10.46 -1.31 -1.26
C ALA A 40 -11.10 -1.76 0.08
N ALA A 41 -10.36 -1.71 1.18
CA ALA A 41 -10.88 -2.02 2.52
C ALA A 41 -11.95 -1.00 2.96
N ILE A 42 -11.78 0.29 2.66
CA ILE A 42 -12.77 1.33 2.93
C ILE A 42 -14.05 1.06 2.13
N VAL A 43 -13.92 0.78 0.82
CA VAL A 43 -15.08 0.46 -0.04
C VAL A 43 -15.79 -0.80 0.45
N SER A 44 -15.05 -1.83 0.88
CA SER A 44 -15.64 -3.07 1.39
C SER A 44 -16.35 -2.89 2.72
N SER A 45 -15.88 -1.97 3.55
CA SER A 45 -16.54 -1.65 4.82
C SER A 45 -17.84 -0.86 4.63
N SER A 46 -17.96 -0.14 3.51
CA SER A 46 -19.17 0.55 3.09
C SER A 46 -20.00 -0.42 2.26
N ALA A 47 -20.81 -1.27 2.88
CA ALA A 47 -21.63 -2.27 2.17
C ALA A 47 -22.38 -1.63 0.99
N THR A 48 -21.88 -1.79 -0.23
CA THR A 48 -22.48 -1.20 -1.42
C THR A 48 -23.49 -2.18 -2.01
N LEU A 49 -24.75 -1.83 -1.94
CA LEU A 49 -25.86 -2.59 -2.49
C LEU A 49 -26.19 -2.05 -3.88
N PHE A 50 -26.13 -2.89 -4.90
CA PHE A 50 -26.62 -2.55 -6.24
C PHE A 50 -27.96 -3.24 -6.48
N ILE A 51 -28.96 -2.44 -6.88
CA ILE A 51 -30.28 -2.96 -7.27
C ILE A 51 -30.32 -3.01 -8.78
N GLN A 52 -30.38 -4.22 -9.31
CA GLN A 52 -30.52 -4.47 -10.74
C GLN A 52 -31.99 -4.65 -11.06
N ARG A 53 -32.52 -3.90 -12.04
CA ARG A 53 -33.86 -4.04 -12.54
C ARG A 53 -33.87 -4.73 -13.90
N ASP A 54 -34.84 -5.61 -14.10
CA ASP A 54 -35.16 -6.08 -15.43
C ASP A 54 -35.89 -4.94 -16.21
N ALA A 55 -35.49 -4.72 -17.46
CA ALA A 55 -35.90 -3.57 -18.27
C ALA A 55 -37.42 -3.52 -18.60
N GLU A 56 -38.18 -4.54 -18.24
CA GLU A 56 -39.62 -4.60 -18.51
C GLU A 56 -40.52 -4.03 -17.40
N THR A 57 -39.95 -3.71 -16.25
CA THR A 57 -40.73 -3.24 -15.10
C THR A 57 -40.60 -1.73 -14.95
N ASN A 58 -41.61 -1.01 -15.38
CA ASN A 58 -41.68 0.46 -15.32
C ASN A 58 -42.15 0.99 -13.95
N GLN A 59 -41.87 0.24 -12.86
CA GLN A 59 -42.24 0.61 -11.50
C GLN A 59 -41.13 1.41 -10.82
N ALA A 60 -41.55 2.33 -9.95
CA ALA A 60 -40.60 3.13 -9.15
C ALA A 60 -39.73 2.27 -8.26
N PRO A 61 -38.49 2.69 -7.92
CA PRO A 61 -37.63 1.99 -6.98
C PRO A 61 -38.37 1.75 -5.66
N PHE A 62 -38.21 0.57 -5.06
CA PHE A 62 -38.77 0.21 -3.74
C PHE A 62 -40.31 0.14 -3.64
N GLY A 63 -41.02 -0.11 -4.75
CA GLY A 63 -42.44 -0.37 -4.70
C GLY A 63 -43.34 0.85 -4.40
N GLU A 64 -42.81 2.03 -4.27
CA GLU A 64 -43.61 3.24 -4.19
C GLU A 64 -44.10 3.60 -5.58
N GLU A 65 -45.43 3.59 -5.77
CA GLU A 65 -46.04 4.20 -6.96
C GLU A 65 -45.61 5.70 -6.97
N PRO A 66 -45.28 6.23 -8.17
CA PRO A 66 -45.01 7.66 -8.29
C PRO A 66 -46.29 8.41 -7.89
N GLN A 67 -46.36 8.87 -6.64
CA GLN A 67 -47.32 9.91 -6.34
C GLN A 67 -46.93 11.09 -7.21
N ASP A 68 -47.92 11.56 -8.02
CA ASP A 68 -47.87 12.79 -8.84
C ASP A 68 -47.58 14.02 -7.96
N LYS A 69 -46.41 14.04 -7.31
CA LYS A 69 -45.79 15.27 -6.87
C LYS A 69 -45.01 15.80 -8.05
N ALA A 70 -45.64 16.76 -8.76
CA ALA A 70 -44.96 17.59 -9.74
C ALA A 70 -43.56 17.91 -9.16
N ALA A 71 -42.52 17.39 -9.82
CA ALA A 71 -41.16 17.65 -9.46
C ALA A 71 -40.95 19.15 -9.39
N ASP A 72 -40.79 19.71 -8.20
CA ASP A 72 -40.35 21.07 -8.02
C ASP A 72 -38.94 21.16 -8.66
N PRO A 73 -38.77 21.97 -9.73
CA PRO A 73 -37.51 22.07 -10.43
C PRO A 73 -36.35 22.58 -9.55
N ASN A 74 -36.65 22.91 -8.31
CA ASN A 74 -35.69 23.46 -7.33
C ASN A 74 -35.26 22.44 -6.25
N THR A 75 -35.74 21.19 -6.30
CA THR A 75 -35.31 20.14 -5.35
C THR A 75 -34.00 19.54 -5.85
N PRO A 76 -32.91 19.66 -5.09
CA PRO A 76 -31.64 19.06 -5.49
C PRO A 76 -31.80 17.53 -5.56
N PRO A 77 -31.05 16.82 -6.43
CA PRO A 77 -31.17 15.38 -6.67
C PRO A 77 -30.68 14.49 -5.50
N ASP A 78 -30.62 15.03 -4.29
CA ASP A 78 -30.03 14.42 -3.11
C ASP A 78 -31.02 13.57 -2.28
N GLU A 79 -32.32 13.52 -2.69
CA GLU A 79 -33.33 12.72 -1.96
C GLU A 79 -33.32 11.21 -2.31
N LEU A 80 -32.47 10.77 -3.23
CA LEU A 80 -32.28 9.34 -3.55
C LEU A 80 -31.10 8.71 -2.77
N ALA A 81 -30.53 9.41 -1.82
CA ALA A 81 -29.51 8.86 -0.92
C ALA A 81 -30.17 7.87 0.05
N ILE A 82 -30.11 6.59 -0.29
CA ILE A 82 -30.53 5.51 0.59
C ILE A 82 -29.57 5.50 1.80
N ASN A 83 -30.06 5.88 2.96
CA ASN A 83 -29.32 5.82 4.20
C ASN A 83 -29.17 4.35 4.64
N LEU A 84 -28.07 3.72 4.25
CA LEU A 84 -27.67 2.38 4.67
C LEU A 84 -27.22 2.42 6.13
N GLY A 85 -28.16 2.32 7.06
CA GLY A 85 -27.85 2.12 8.48
C GLY A 85 -27.42 0.66 8.77
N PRO A 86 -26.72 0.40 9.87
CA PRO A 86 -26.43 -0.96 10.29
C PRO A 86 -27.76 -1.74 10.50
N ALA A 87 -27.86 -2.90 9.87
CA ALA A 87 -29.06 -3.76 9.85
C ALA A 87 -30.30 -3.16 9.13
N ALA A 88 -30.13 -2.28 8.15
CA ALA A 88 -31.23 -1.83 7.32
C ALA A 88 -31.78 -2.99 6.47
N VAL A 89 -33.08 -3.24 6.55
CA VAL A 89 -33.79 -4.21 5.73
C VAL A 89 -34.53 -3.46 4.65
N PHE A 90 -34.27 -3.80 3.39
CA PHE A 90 -34.95 -3.19 2.24
C PHE A 90 -35.92 -4.20 1.63
N ASP A 91 -37.17 -3.79 1.46
CA ASP A 91 -38.14 -4.51 0.68
C ASP A 91 -37.94 -4.21 -0.80
N LEU A 92 -37.70 -5.23 -1.61
CA LEU A 92 -37.44 -5.11 -3.03
C LEU A 92 -38.73 -5.27 -3.82
N ALA A 93 -38.93 -4.45 -4.85
CA ALA A 93 -40.08 -4.60 -5.73
C ALA A 93 -39.97 -5.88 -6.59
N PRO A 94 -41.10 -6.41 -7.08
CA PRO A 94 -41.08 -7.55 -8.00
C PRO A 94 -40.22 -7.27 -9.23
N GLY A 95 -39.25 -8.15 -9.51
CA GLY A 95 -38.29 -7.99 -10.62
C GLY A 95 -36.98 -7.30 -10.24
N GLU A 96 -36.80 -6.85 -9.02
CA GLU A 96 -35.54 -6.32 -8.51
C GLU A 96 -34.67 -7.42 -7.90
N LYS A 97 -33.38 -7.37 -8.20
CA LYS A 97 -32.37 -8.27 -7.61
C LYS A 97 -31.32 -7.45 -6.88
N ALA A 98 -31.13 -7.74 -5.60
CA ALA A 98 -30.04 -7.12 -4.84
C ALA A 98 -28.73 -7.85 -5.12
N ASN A 99 -27.75 -7.16 -5.65
CA ASN A 99 -26.38 -7.63 -5.77
C ASN A 99 -25.52 -6.94 -4.74
N LEU A 100 -25.13 -7.68 -3.71
CA LEU A 100 -24.15 -7.21 -2.74
C LEU A 100 -22.75 -7.38 -3.35
N ILE A 101 -22.02 -6.32 -3.49
CA ILE A 101 -20.59 -6.42 -3.79
C ILE A 101 -19.89 -6.76 -2.48
N ASP A 102 -19.43 -8.00 -2.37
CA ASP A 102 -18.56 -8.48 -1.31
C ASP A 102 -17.10 -8.46 -1.83
N PRO A 103 -16.39 -7.33 -1.75
CA PRO A 103 -14.98 -7.30 -2.08
C PRO A 103 -14.26 -8.02 -0.94
N LYS A 104 -13.72 -9.21 -1.24
CA LYS A 104 -12.94 -10.01 -0.29
C LYS A 104 -11.62 -9.31 0.02
N HIS A 105 -11.67 -8.29 0.85
CA HIS A 105 -10.52 -7.56 1.38
C HIS A 105 -10.49 -7.65 2.92
N PRO A 106 -9.29 -7.71 3.54
CA PRO A 106 -7.96 -7.73 2.92
C PRO A 106 -7.67 -9.02 2.19
N THR A 107 -6.93 -8.91 1.09
CA THR A 107 -6.53 -10.09 0.31
C THR A 107 -5.57 -10.94 1.13
N THR A 108 -5.79 -12.26 1.20
CA THR A 108 -4.90 -13.21 1.91
C THR A 108 -3.46 -13.17 1.39
N THR A 109 -3.24 -12.60 0.22
CA THR A 109 -1.94 -12.46 -0.44
C THR A 109 -1.19 -11.18 -0.05
N TYR A 110 -1.81 -10.25 0.70
CA TYR A 110 -1.20 -8.96 1.07
C TYR A 110 0.12 -9.14 1.83
N ASP A 111 0.12 -9.94 2.88
CA ASP A 111 1.31 -10.20 3.70
C ASP A 111 2.44 -10.85 2.90
N GLY A 112 2.10 -11.82 2.04
CA GLY A 112 3.07 -12.49 1.16
C GLY A 112 3.72 -11.50 0.17
N PHE A 113 2.91 -10.66 -0.46
CA PHE A 113 3.39 -9.64 -1.38
C PHE A 113 4.28 -8.61 -0.67
N MET A 114 3.84 -8.06 0.45
CA MET A 114 4.61 -7.09 1.22
C MET A 114 5.92 -7.67 1.73
N SER A 115 5.93 -8.92 2.17
CA SER A 115 7.15 -9.63 2.59
C SER A 115 8.12 -9.82 1.42
N ALA A 116 7.64 -10.21 0.24
CA ALA A 116 8.48 -10.37 -0.94
C ALA A 116 9.11 -9.04 -1.39
N MET A 117 8.31 -7.97 -1.44
CA MET A 117 8.79 -6.63 -1.81
C MET A 117 9.80 -6.09 -0.78
N SER A 118 9.54 -6.30 0.51
CA SER A 118 10.47 -5.85 1.55
C SER A 118 11.78 -6.64 1.55
N ASN A 119 11.76 -7.94 1.22
CA ASN A 119 12.98 -8.72 1.01
C ASN A 119 13.77 -8.19 -0.19
N GLN A 120 13.11 -7.78 -1.27
CA GLN A 120 13.76 -7.15 -2.41
C GLN A 120 14.41 -5.81 -2.03
N VAL A 121 13.74 -5.00 -1.22
CA VAL A 121 14.31 -3.76 -0.67
C VAL A 121 15.52 -4.06 0.21
N ALA A 122 15.39 -5.02 1.13
CA ALA A 122 16.46 -5.44 2.03
C ALA A 122 17.71 -5.87 1.25
N THR A 123 17.53 -6.69 0.21
CA THR A 123 18.62 -7.13 -0.67
C THR A 123 19.25 -5.97 -1.43
N GLY A 124 18.43 -5.03 -1.92
CA GLY A 124 18.92 -3.89 -2.69
C GLY A 124 19.73 -2.86 -1.88
N ILE A 125 19.56 -2.83 -0.55
CA ILE A 125 20.35 -1.99 0.37
C ILE A 125 21.37 -2.79 1.17
N GLU A 126 21.58 -4.07 0.84
CA GLU A 126 22.51 -4.98 1.52
C GLU A 126 22.27 -5.12 3.03
N VAL A 127 21.01 -5.01 3.46
CA VAL A 127 20.57 -5.19 4.85
C VAL A 127 19.79 -6.50 4.97
N PRO A 128 20.12 -7.40 5.88
CA PRO A 128 19.31 -8.60 6.11
C PRO A 128 17.88 -8.26 6.47
N SER A 129 16.94 -9.02 5.93
CA SER A 129 15.50 -8.79 6.18
C SER A 129 15.13 -8.90 7.67
N GLU A 130 15.82 -9.75 8.44
CA GLU A 130 15.66 -9.88 9.89
C GLU A 130 15.98 -8.58 10.63
N VAL A 131 17.01 -7.85 10.18
CA VAL A 131 17.40 -6.54 10.73
C VAL A 131 16.41 -5.46 10.31
N LEU A 132 15.98 -5.48 9.04
CA LEU A 132 15.00 -4.52 8.50
C LEU A 132 13.67 -4.59 9.25
N TYR A 133 13.17 -5.80 9.48
CA TYR A 133 11.91 -6.01 10.21
C TYR A 133 12.06 -6.01 11.73
N LYS A 134 13.29 -6.07 12.25
CA LYS A 134 13.59 -6.32 13.67
C LYS A 134 12.90 -7.60 14.18
N LYS A 135 12.76 -8.59 13.31
CA LYS A 135 12.07 -9.84 13.59
C LYS A 135 13.02 -11.01 13.29
N PHE A 136 13.47 -11.66 14.34
CA PHE A 136 14.33 -12.83 14.26
C PHE A 136 13.46 -14.08 14.40
N SER A 137 13.04 -14.64 13.27
CA SER A 137 12.20 -15.85 13.22
C SER A 137 12.97 -17.13 12.98
N SER A 138 14.25 -17.02 12.58
CA SER A 138 15.15 -18.12 12.35
C SER A 138 15.79 -18.58 13.67
N ASN A 139 16.49 -19.74 13.62
CA ASN A 139 17.23 -20.20 14.77
C ASN A 139 18.41 -19.26 15.10
N TYR A 140 18.88 -19.30 16.33
CA TYR A 140 19.94 -18.41 16.83
C TYR A 140 21.20 -18.40 15.94
N SER A 141 21.62 -19.57 15.44
CA SER A 141 22.81 -19.68 14.60
C SER A 141 22.66 -18.99 13.25
N ALA A 142 21.49 -19.11 12.61
CA ALA A 142 21.21 -18.47 11.34
C ALA A 142 21.10 -16.95 11.50
N SER A 143 20.36 -16.47 12.51
CA SER A 143 20.25 -15.03 12.81
C SER A 143 21.61 -14.41 13.14
N ARG A 144 22.46 -15.13 13.88
CA ARG A 144 23.82 -14.67 14.14
C ARG A 144 24.68 -14.63 12.88
N GLY A 145 24.49 -15.58 11.95
CA GLY A 145 25.14 -15.56 10.63
C GLY A 145 24.79 -14.30 9.85
N SER A 146 23.50 -14.01 9.72
CA SER A 146 23.00 -12.81 9.03
C SER A 146 23.52 -11.51 9.68
N LEU A 147 23.55 -11.44 11.00
CA LEU A 147 24.10 -10.29 11.72
C LEU A 147 25.60 -10.12 11.49
N ASN A 148 26.37 -11.19 11.48
CA ASN A 148 27.82 -11.13 11.23
C ASN A 148 28.12 -10.63 9.81
N GLU A 149 27.35 -11.05 8.82
CA GLU A 149 27.48 -10.56 7.45
C GLU A 149 27.14 -9.06 7.36
N PHE A 150 26.06 -8.64 7.99
CA PHE A 150 25.71 -7.23 8.08
C PHE A 150 26.77 -6.37 8.78
N TRP A 151 27.36 -6.87 9.87
CA TRP A 151 28.46 -6.21 10.56
C TRP A 151 29.67 -6.03 9.66
N ARG A 152 29.95 -7.01 8.79
CA ARG A 152 31.04 -6.93 7.81
C ARG A 152 30.79 -5.81 6.79
N THR A 153 29.56 -5.70 6.25
CA THR A 153 29.14 -4.61 5.36
C THR A 153 29.27 -3.26 6.05
N CYS A 154 28.77 -3.14 7.29
CA CYS A 154 28.92 -1.93 8.09
C CYS A 154 30.39 -1.58 8.36
N GLY A 155 31.25 -2.59 8.54
CA GLY A 155 32.70 -2.42 8.72
C GLY A 155 33.33 -1.73 7.51
N VAL A 156 33.04 -2.20 6.32
CA VAL A 156 33.56 -1.61 5.07
C VAL A 156 33.09 -0.13 4.92
N MET A 157 31.83 0.15 5.19
CA MET A 157 31.29 1.52 5.11
C MET A 157 31.98 2.42 6.15
N ARG A 158 32.18 1.94 7.36
CA ARG A 158 32.85 2.68 8.43
C ARG A 158 34.31 2.97 8.09
N ASP A 159 35.03 1.99 7.57
CA ASP A 159 36.45 2.14 7.22
C ASP A 159 36.59 3.15 6.06
N SER A 160 35.73 3.07 5.04
CA SER A 160 35.67 4.08 3.96
C SER A 160 35.37 5.49 4.50
N PHE A 161 34.45 5.61 5.46
CA PHE A 161 34.16 6.91 6.08
C PHE A 161 35.35 7.43 6.92
N ALA A 162 36.05 6.55 7.61
CA ALA A 162 37.21 6.92 8.39
C ALA A 162 38.35 7.45 7.48
N ASP A 163 38.58 6.81 6.35
CA ASP A 163 39.63 7.21 5.39
C ASP A 163 39.25 8.51 4.66
N ASP A 164 38.00 8.66 4.23
CA ASP A 164 37.57 9.78 3.42
C ASP A 164 37.25 11.05 4.25
N PHE A 165 36.89 10.89 5.52
CA PHE A 165 36.48 12.00 6.39
C PHE A 165 37.41 12.20 7.59
N CYS A 166 37.63 11.14 8.37
CA CYS A 166 38.34 11.33 9.64
C CYS A 166 39.82 11.66 9.40
N GLN A 167 40.51 10.94 8.53
CA GLN A 167 41.93 11.21 8.27
C GLN A 167 42.18 12.60 7.73
N PRO A 168 41.51 13.09 6.66
CA PRO A 168 41.76 14.44 6.15
C PRO A 168 41.33 15.58 7.10
N THR A 169 40.53 15.26 8.13
CA THR A 169 40.07 16.24 9.11
C THR A 169 41.03 16.37 10.26
N TYR A 170 41.80 15.33 10.57
CA TYR A 170 42.80 15.31 11.66
C TYR A 170 44.21 15.67 11.20
N GLU A 171 44.50 15.66 9.89
CA GLU A 171 45.73 16.17 9.29
C GLU A 171 45.64 17.68 9.02
#